data_10ce8833fd325a0665a58f4856361619
#
_entry.id   10ce8833fd325a0665a58f4856361619
#
_cell.length_a   1.000
_cell.length_b   1.000
_cell.length_c   1.000
_cell.angle_alpha   90.00
_cell.angle_beta   90.00
_cell.angle_gamma   90.00
#
_symmetry.space_group_name_H-M   'P 1'
#
loop_
_entity.id
_entity.type
_entity.pdbx_description
1 polymer ?
#
loop_
_entity_poly.entity_id
_entity_poly.type
_entity_poly.pdbx_seq_one_letter_code
_entity_poly.pdbx_strand_id
1 'polypeptide(L)'
;MFNGGFSTSLLAASALFLPGICSAAALEAPEPMAIRATATNRTGIAPCDALITAGLGDRLVFATDEGYETRIATYWSVSARLRPWCLVQPRDTQEVSAALTALVNAGSGAGDWHIAVRGGGHNHWAGTNNIANGVTIDLAFFNQSSYDAATNLASIGPGDHWKDVYANLLKYNVTVTGGRDGGVGVGGFLLGGGNSYFTGRMGFGCDSVINYEVVLADGSIVNANNSTNSDLFKALKGGSSNFGIVTRFEMEAIPAKDLYTGIHLMSKDNSDAVVDAIVDFTNKGETFADDAAVFVYTHNTAMGDDILIAASRVNTQGNSNTTGFVKINQIPAISSDMTRRSMADLALNSQIPAGSRSVWFTLTFKNDASILKEAVDAHQVFVDTMKAAVGADEFTTQMVFQPLPTYFAKIGSERGGNVLGLDSEVDNAILWLGLVTINTEAQEAIARAHMAAAAVRIEDFAVSVDGNVNWRYLNYADPSQDPIKTYGDANINFIRSVASQYDPEGVFQKRIPGGFKISRVN
;
A
#
# COMPACT_ATOMS: atom_id res chain seq x y z
N MET A 1 -18.16 -14.65 49.79
CA MET A 1 -19.04 -15.15 48.71
C MET A 1 -19.43 -13.96 47.84
N PHE A 2 -18.70 -13.72 46.80
CA PHE A 2 -19.16 -13.01 45.60
C PHE A 2 -18.24 -13.45 44.45
N ASN A 3 -18.76 -14.40 43.67
CA ASN A 3 -18.22 -14.78 42.38
C ASN A 3 -18.63 -13.71 41.36
N GLY A 4 -17.69 -12.96 40.86
CA GLY A 4 -17.84 -12.10 39.70
C GLY A 4 -16.89 -12.61 38.62
N GLY A 5 -17.42 -13.45 37.70
CA GLY A 5 -16.66 -13.90 36.54
C GLY A 5 -16.42 -12.71 35.60
N PHE A 6 -15.18 -12.32 35.47
CA PHE A 6 -14.75 -11.44 34.36
C PHE A 6 -14.66 -12.28 33.08
N SER A 7 -15.65 -12.12 32.23
CA SER A 7 -15.59 -12.53 30.83
C SER A 7 -14.68 -11.54 30.10
N THR A 8 -13.40 -11.83 30.06
CA THR A 8 -12.44 -11.13 29.20
C THR A 8 -12.52 -11.72 27.80
N SER A 9 -13.44 -11.22 27.00
CA SER A 9 -13.36 -11.34 25.55
C SER A 9 -12.22 -10.44 25.07
N LEU A 10 -10.99 -10.98 24.99
CA LEU A 10 -9.81 -10.32 24.44
C LEU A 10 -9.96 -10.19 22.91
N LEU A 11 -10.47 -9.08 22.46
CA LEU A 11 -10.28 -8.52 21.11
C LEU A 11 -8.88 -7.88 21.00
N ALA A 12 -7.82 -8.65 21.28
CA ALA A 12 -6.45 -8.11 21.39
C ALA A 12 -5.71 -8.06 20.04
N ALA A 13 -6.20 -8.69 19.00
CA ALA A 13 -5.50 -8.72 17.70
C ALA A 13 -5.59 -7.40 16.92
N SER A 14 -6.60 -6.57 17.20
CA SER A 14 -6.76 -5.24 16.60
C SER A 14 -5.99 -4.14 17.35
N ALA A 15 -5.49 -4.42 18.54
CA ALA A 15 -4.91 -3.41 19.44
C ALA A 15 -3.54 -2.86 19.02
N LEU A 16 -2.83 -3.51 18.10
CA LEU A 16 -1.59 -2.97 17.55
C LEU A 16 -1.82 -1.73 16.68
N PHE A 17 -3.06 -1.51 16.27
CA PHE A 17 -3.52 -0.37 15.48
C PHE A 17 -4.52 0.50 16.24
N LEU A 18 -4.59 0.41 17.58
CA LEU A 18 -5.47 1.29 18.33
C LEU A 18 -5.00 2.74 18.21
N PRO A 19 -5.89 3.65 17.81
CA PRO A 19 -5.61 5.09 17.82
C PRO A 19 -5.46 5.54 19.28
N GLY A 20 -4.51 6.44 19.52
CA GLY A 20 -4.65 7.38 20.65
C GLY A 20 -6.03 8.05 20.50
N ILE A 21 -6.74 8.20 21.60
CA ILE A 21 -8.14 8.62 21.70
C ILE A 21 -8.40 9.88 20.86
N CYS A 22 -8.68 9.71 19.56
CA CYS A 22 -9.55 10.58 18.82
C CYS A 22 -10.72 9.69 18.39
N SER A 23 -11.85 9.88 19.05
CA SER A 23 -13.14 9.26 18.68
C SER A 23 -13.57 9.78 17.31
N ALA A 24 -12.92 9.27 16.27
CA ALA A 24 -13.49 9.27 14.94
C ALA A 24 -14.27 7.96 14.86
N ALA A 25 -15.59 8.05 14.92
CA ALA A 25 -16.44 6.92 14.54
C ALA A 25 -15.92 6.38 13.21
N ALA A 26 -15.72 5.05 13.14
CA ALA A 26 -15.45 4.40 11.88
C ALA A 26 -16.65 4.73 10.96
N LEU A 27 -16.46 5.75 10.12
CA LEU A 27 -17.40 6.03 9.04
C LEU A 27 -17.20 4.88 8.06
N GLU A 28 -18.18 3.98 7.98
CA GLU A 28 -18.35 3.14 6.82
C GLU A 28 -18.14 4.02 5.59
N ALA A 29 -17.29 3.58 4.65
CA ALA A 29 -17.12 4.31 3.42
C ALA A 29 -18.51 4.49 2.80
N PRO A 30 -19.01 5.73 2.68
CA PRO A 30 -20.34 5.91 2.13
C PRO A 30 -20.34 5.33 0.73
N GLU A 31 -21.40 4.59 0.40
CA GLU A 31 -21.70 4.21 -0.97
C GLU A 31 -21.48 5.44 -1.86
N PRO A 32 -20.87 5.29 -3.05
CA PRO A 32 -20.68 6.42 -3.96
C PRO A 32 -22.04 7.05 -4.25
N MET A 33 -22.33 8.20 -3.63
CA MET A 33 -23.60 8.87 -3.83
C MET A 33 -23.68 9.37 -5.26
N ALA A 34 -24.67 8.87 -6.00
CA ALA A 34 -25.02 9.38 -7.31
C ALA A 34 -25.66 10.78 -7.13
N ILE A 35 -24.83 11.82 -7.11
CA ILE A 35 -25.33 13.20 -7.12
C ILE A 35 -25.65 13.57 -8.55
N ARG A 36 -26.92 13.85 -8.82
CA ARG A 36 -27.38 14.41 -10.07
C ARG A 36 -26.97 15.89 -10.14
N ALA A 37 -25.83 16.17 -10.73
CA ALA A 37 -25.58 17.50 -11.26
C ALA A 37 -26.25 17.58 -12.64
N THR A 38 -27.34 18.32 -12.77
CA THR A 38 -27.86 18.76 -14.08
C THR A 38 -27.00 19.94 -14.58
N ALA A 39 -25.73 19.68 -14.82
CA ALA A 39 -24.83 20.73 -15.30
C ALA A 39 -24.86 20.81 -16.83
N THR A 40 -25.83 21.54 -17.35
CA THR A 40 -25.79 22.08 -18.73
C THR A 40 -25.04 23.40 -18.80
N ASN A 41 -24.68 23.99 -17.67
CA ASN A 41 -24.03 25.31 -17.60
C ASN A 41 -22.52 25.15 -17.42
N ARG A 42 -21.75 25.93 -18.22
CA ARG A 42 -20.30 26.06 -18.05
C ARG A 42 -19.97 26.65 -16.69
N THR A 43 -18.92 26.12 -16.06
CA THR A 43 -18.45 26.53 -14.72
C THR A 43 -17.47 27.70 -14.78
N GLY A 44 -16.87 27.97 -15.95
CA GLY A 44 -15.75 28.86 -16.12
C GLY A 44 -14.39 28.25 -15.74
N ILE A 45 -14.37 26.98 -15.31
CA ILE A 45 -13.17 26.23 -15.01
C ILE A 45 -12.88 25.32 -16.21
N ALA A 46 -11.90 25.69 -17.02
CA ALA A 46 -11.65 25.07 -18.32
C ALA A 46 -11.61 23.53 -18.33
N PRO A 47 -10.89 22.82 -17.41
CA PRO A 47 -10.88 21.36 -17.41
C PRO A 47 -12.23 20.75 -17.02
N CYS A 48 -12.98 21.34 -16.07
CA CYS A 48 -14.30 20.86 -15.71
C CYS A 48 -15.32 21.10 -16.85
N ASP A 49 -15.21 22.23 -17.56
CA ASP A 49 -16.02 22.52 -18.74
C ASP A 49 -15.72 21.59 -19.93
N ALA A 50 -14.46 21.15 -20.07
CA ALA A 50 -14.08 20.15 -21.06
C ALA A 50 -14.75 18.79 -20.77
N LEU A 51 -14.82 18.38 -19.52
CA LEU A 51 -15.52 17.17 -19.09
C LEU A 51 -17.03 17.26 -19.35
N ILE A 52 -17.67 18.43 -19.09
CA ILE A 52 -19.08 18.67 -19.43
C ILE A 52 -19.28 18.53 -20.95
N THR A 53 -18.38 19.12 -21.74
CA THR A 53 -18.45 19.07 -23.21
C THR A 53 -18.27 17.62 -23.73
N ALA A 54 -17.49 16.79 -23.04
CA ALA A 54 -17.31 15.38 -23.33
C ALA A 54 -18.50 14.49 -22.90
N GLY A 55 -19.58 15.07 -22.38
CA GLY A 55 -20.78 14.35 -21.95
C GLY A 55 -20.69 13.76 -20.53
N LEU A 56 -19.69 14.17 -19.74
CA LEU A 56 -19.45 13.66 -18.39
C LEU A 56 -19.98 14.60 -17.29
N GLY A 57 -20.87 15.55 -17.63
CA GLY A 57 -21.43 16.49 -16.66
C GLY A 57 -22.07 15.83 -15.44
N ASP A 58 -22.79 14.72 -15.64
CA ASP A 58 -23.42 13.92 -14.56
C ASP A 58 -22.41 13.08 -13.74
N ARG A 59 -21.14 13.12 -14.07
CA ARG A 59 -20.04 12.45 -13.37
C ARG A 59 -19.21 13.41 -12.52
N LEU A 60 -19.50 14.72 -12.60
CA LEU A 60 -18.74 15.73 -11.88
C LEU A 60 -19.28 15.94 -10.47
N VAL A 61 -18.35 16.16 -9.56
CA VAL A 61 -18.64 16.56 -8.16
C VAL A 61 -17.80 17.81 -7.89
N PHE A 62 -18.48 18.91 -7.55
CA PHE A 62 -17.86 20.21 -7.26
C PHE A 62 -17.83 20.49 -5.76
N ALA A 63 -16.99 21.43 -5.33
CA ALA A 63 -16.89 21.83 -3.93
C ALA A 63 -18.19 22.37 -3.34
N THR A 64 -19.15 22.78 -4.17
CA THR A 64 -20.49 23.21 -3.77
C THR A 64 -21.49 22.08 -3.59
N ASP A 65 -21.14 20.86 -3.99
CA ASP A 65 -22.03 19.71 -3.93
C ASP A 65 -21.93 19.02 -2.57
N GLU A 66 -23.04 18.56 -2.02
CA GLU A 66 -23.13 17.94 -0.69
C GLU A 66 -22.16 16.77 -0.49
N GLY A 67 -21.93 15.97 -1.54
CA GLY A 67 -21.06 14.78 -1.47
C GLY A 67 -19.56 15.07 -1.55
N TYR A 68 -19.13 16.30 -1.90
CA TYR A 68 -17.73 16.61 -2.16
C TYR A 68 -16.85 16.42 -0.91
N GLU A 69 -17.18 17.10 0.18
CA GLU A 69 -16.39 17.01 1.41
C GLU A 69 -16.43 15.60 2.01
N THR A 70 -17.58 14.92 1.91
CA THR A 70 -17.70 13.52 2.30
C THR A 70 -16.72 12.65 1.51
N ARG A 71 -16.61 12.85 0.18
CA ARG A 71 -15.68 12.10 -0.65
C ARG A 71 -14.22 12.45 -0.36
N ILE A 72 -13.90 13.73 -0.14
CA ILE A 72 -12.56 14.16 0.27
C ILE A 72 -12.16 13.52 1.61
N ALA A 73 -13.07 13.43 2.56
CA ALA A 73 -12.81 12.84 3.88
C ALA A 73 -12.47 11.33 3.81
N THR A 74 -12.80 10.64 2.72
CA THR A 74 -12.46 9.20 2.54
C THR A 74 -11.01 8.94 2.12
N TYR A 75 -10.16 9.95 1.88
CA TYR A 75 -8.72 9.71 1.79
C TYR A 75 -8.18 9.29 3.15
N TRP A 76 -7.36 8.24 3.13
CA TRP A 76 -6.82 7.64 4.35
C TRP A 76 -6.03 8.66 5.18
N SER A 77 -5.02 9.30 4.58
CA SER A 77 -4.24 10.34 5.24
C SER A 77 -4.90 11.72 5.07
N VAL A 78 -4.93 12.50 6.14
CA VAL A 78 -5.35 13.92 6.10
C VAL A 78 -4.48 14.74 5.15
N SER A 79 -3.18 14.43 5.04
CA SER A 79 -2.26 15.10 4.11
C SER A 79 -2.67 14.95 2.65
N ALA A 80 -3.36 13.85 2.29
CA ALA A 80 -3.86 13.60 0.93
C ALA A 80 -5.23 14.25 0.63
N ARG A 81 -5.90 14.87 1.63
CA ARG A 81 -7.22 15.50 1.48
C ARG A 81 -7.15 16.86 0.81
N LEU A 82 -6.49 16.94 -0.35
CA LEU A 82 -6.47 18.13 -1.20
C LEU A 82 -7.86 18.35 -1.82
N ARG A 83 -8.12 19.58 -2.27
CA ARG A 83 -9.42 19.97 -2.85
C ARG A 83 -9.25 20.31 -4.33
N PRO A 84 -9.45 19.33 -5.24
CA PRO A 84 -9.46 19.57 -6.67
C PRO A 84 -10.62 20.51 -7.08
N TRP A 85 -10.49 21.16 -8.20
CA TRP A 85 -11.53 22.04 -8.74
C TRP A 85 -12.83 21.30 -9.05
N CYS A 86 -12.73 20.06 -9.53
CA CYS A 86 -13.80 19.09 -9.59
C CYS A 86 -13.22 17.67 -9.51
N LEU A 87 -14.06 16.73 -9.04
CA LEU A 87 -13.84 15.29 -9.20
C LEU A 87 -14.65 14.84 -10.43
N VAL A 88 -14.10 13.94 -11.24
CA VAL A 88 -14.88 13.18 -12.22
C VAL A 88 -14.89 11.72 -11.80
N GLN A 89 -16.08 11.13 -11.69
CA GLN A 89 -16.32 9.77 -11.23
C GLN A 89 -16.87 8.88 -12.36
N PRO A 90 -15.99 8.40 -13.27
CA PRO A 90 -16.40 7.54 -14.37
C PRO A 90 -16.94 6.19 -13.86
N ARG A 91 -17.90 5.61 -14.60
CA ARG A 91 -18.57 4.35 -14.23
C ARG A 91 -18.08 3.15 -15.03
N ASP A 92 -17.43 3.40 -16.16
CA ASP A 92 -16.86 2.37 -17.02
C ASP A 92 -15.56 2.86 -17.67
N THR A 93 -14.87 1.95 -18.34
CA THR A 93 -13.58 2.20 -18.99
C THR A 93 -13.69 3.24 -20.12
N GLN A 94 -14.81 3.30 -20.81
CA GLN A 94 -15.05 4.27 -21.89
C GLN A 94 -15.17 5.68 -21.31
N GLU A 95 -15.85 5.86 -20.17
CA GLU A 95 -15.91 7.14 -19.48
C GLU A 95 -14.54 7.57 -18.93
N VAL A 96 -13.67 6.64 -18.48
CA VAL A 96 -12.27 6.93 -18.11
C VAL A 96 -11.50 7.45 -19.32
N SER A 97 -11.62 6.78 -20.47
CA SER A 97 -11.01 7.19 -21.73
C SER A 97 -11.47 8.57 -22.15
N ALA A 98 -12.78 8.83 -22.14
CA ALA A 98 -13.35 10.13 -22.48
C ALA A 98 -12.87 11.23 -21.52
N ALA A 99 -12.81 10.96 -20.22
CA ALA A 99 -12.34 11.91 -19.21
C ALA A 99 -10.86 12.26 -19.42
N LEU A 100 -9.99 11.25 -19.59
CA LEU A 100 -8.56 11.46 -19.82
C LEU A 100 -8.34 12.27 -21.10
N THR A 101 -8.96 11.88 -22.21
CA THR A 101 -8.82 12.56 -23.51
C THR A 101 -9.30 14.01 -23.44
N ALA A 102 -10.45 14.28 -22.80
CA ALA A 102 -10.97 15.63 -22.62
C ALA A 102 -10.02 16.51 -21.81
N LEU A 103 -9.47 15.99 -20.72
CA LEU A 103 -8.53 16.71 -19.86
C LEU A 103 -7.18 16.95 -20.53
N VAL A 104 -6.65 15.98 -21.28
CA VAL A 104 -5.40 16.12 -22.02
C VAL A 104 -5.56 17.21 -23.09
N ASN A 105 -6.64 17.17 -23.88
CA ASN A 105 -6.90 18.13 -24.94
C ASN A 105 -7.17 19.55 -24.41
N ALA A 106 -7.78 19.70 -23.23
CA ALA A 106 -8.02 20.98 -22.58
C ALA A 106 -6.75 21.62 -21.99
N GLY A 107 -5.68 20.86 -21.82
CA GLY A 107 -4.51 21.26 -21.06
C GLY A 107 -3.45 22.02 -21.82
N SER A 108 -3.52 22.10 -23.14
CA SER A 108 -2.53 22.83 -23.93
C SER A 108 -2.80 24.33 -23.89
N GLY A 109 -2.09 25.05 -23.00
CA GLY A 109 -2.12 26.54 -22.96
C GLY A 109 -3.04 27.18 -21.93
N ALA A 110 -3.71 26.42 -21.08
CA ALA A 110 -4.71 26.94 -20.12
C ALA A 110 -4.21 27.09 -18.68
N GLY A 111 -2.92 27.29 -18.45
CA GLY A 111 -2.35 27.45 -17.11
C GLY A 111 -1.72 26.17 -16.54
N ASP A 112 -1.13 26.29 -15.37
CA ASP A 112 -0.37 25.23 -14.68
C ASP A 112 -1.30 24.36 -13.82
N TRP A 113 -2.19 23.59 -14.45
CA TRP A 113 -3.07 22.65 -13.77
C TRP A 113 -2.79 21.20 -14.20
N HIS A 114 -3.10 20.26 -13.32
CA HIS A 114 -2.75 18.86 -13.48
C HIS A 114 -3.94 17.94 -13.22
N ILE A 115 -3.71 16.67 -13.47
CA ILE A 115 -4.67 15.58 -13.27
C ILE A 115 -4.13 14.67 -12.15
N ALA A 116 -5.00 14.26 -11.26
CA ALA A 116 -4.72 13.13 -10.36
C ALA A 116 -5.64 11.95 -10.69
N VAL A 117 -5.19 10.73 -10.41
CA VAL A 117 -6.00 9.52 -10.53
C VAL A 117 -6.08 8.85 -9.17
N ARG A 118 -7.30 8.59 -8.71
CA ARG A 118 -7.59 7.98 -7.42
C ARG A 118 -8.16 6.58 -7.60
N GLY A 119 -7.49 5.55 -7.06
CA GLY A 119 -8.07 4.25 -6.73
C GLY A 119 -8.67 4.27 -5.33
N GLY A 120 -8.19 3.45 -4.40
CA GLY A 120 -8.69 3.40 -3.01
C GLY A 120 -8.32 4.60 -2.12
N GLY A 121 -7.39 5.47 -2.52
CA GLY A 121 -7.05 6.68 -1.75
C GLY A 121 -6.21 6.46 -0.48
N HIS A 122 -5.42 5.38 -0.41
CA HIS A 122 -4.69 4.98 0.79
C HIS A 122 -3.23 5.51 0.85
N ASN A 123 -2.84 6.43 -0.01
CA ASN A 123 -1.49 6.99 0.05
C ASN A 123 -1.34 7.95 1.25
N HIS A 124 -0.14 7.95 1.87
CA HIS A 124 0.12 8.69 3.10
C HIS A 124 0.56 10.15 2.87
N TRP A 125 0.93 10.56 1.64
CA TRP A 125 1.42 11.91 1.34
C TRP A 125 0.62 12.62 0.26
N ALA A 126 0.68 13.95 0.28
CA ALA A 126 -0.09 14.85 -0.61
C ALA A 126 0.37 14.77 -2.07
N GLY A 127 -0.56 14.92 -3.00
CA GLY A 127 -0.24 15.07 -4.43
C GLY A 127 -0.05 13.78 -5.20
N THR A 128 -0.16 12.59 -4.58
CA THR A 128 -0.02 11.29 -5.25
C THR A 128 -1.26 10.92 -6.06
N ASN A 129 -2.40 10.89 -5.39
CA ASN A 129 -3.68 10.42 -5.91
C ASN A 129 -4.80 11.44 -5.73
N ASN A 130 -4.44 12.68 -5.42
CA ASN A 130 -5.30 13.84 -5.32
C ASN A 130 -4.51 15.11 -5.65
N ILE A 131 -5.19 16.22 -5.96
CA ILE A 131 -4.54 17.45 -6.37
C ILE A 131 -5.35 18.67 -5.91
N ALA A 132 -4.69 19.79 -5.61
CA ALA A 132 -5.37 21.05 -5.31
C ALA A 132 -5.59 21.89 -6.57
N ASN A 133 -4.63 21.88 -7.51
CA ASN A 133 -4.65 22.70 -8.72
C ASN A 133 -4.97 21.84 -9.95
N GLY A 134 -6.24 21.43 -10.08
CA GLY A 134 -6.64 20.59 -11.20
C GLY A 134 -7.86 19.72 -10.94
N VAL A 135 -7.87 18.54 -11.59
CA VAL A 135 -8.99 17.60 -11.58
C VAL A 135 -8.53 16.23 -11.09
N THR A 136 -9.33 15.58 -10.27
CA THR A 136 -9.10 14.19 -9.89
C THR A 136 -10.07 13.27 -10.64
N ILE A 137 -9.53 12.31 -11.41
CA ILE A 137 -10.27 11.17 -11.95
C ILE A 137 -10.39 10.17 -10.81
N ASP A 138 -11.58 10.01 -10.27
CA ASP A 138 -11.86 9.18 -9.09
C ASP A 138 -12.54 7.88 -9.51
N LEU A 139 -11.83 6.77 -9.38
CA LEU A 139 -12.26 5.43 -9.81
C LEU A 139 -13.20 4.76 -8.78
N ALA A 140 -13.96 5.53 -8.02
CA ALA A 140 -14.84 5.05 -6.96
C ALA A 140 -15.83 3.97 -7.41
N PHE A 141 -16.33 4.06 -8.64
CA PHE A 141 -17.29 3.11 -9.20
C PHE A 141 -16.63 1.82 -9.74
N PHE A 142 -15.31 1.75 -9.78
CA PHE A 142 -14.57 0.51 -10.08
C PHE A 142 -14.28 -0.27 -8.80
N ASN A 143 -15.28 -0.47 -7.98
CA ASN A 143 -15.23 -1.12 -6.66
C ASN A 143 -15.88 -2.51 -6.65
N GLN A 144 -15.87 -3.19 -7.78
CA GLN A 144 -16.46 -4.52 -7.92
C GLN A 144 -15.38 -5.58 -8.10
N SER A 145 -15.61 -6.72 -7.47
CA SER A 145 -14.80 -7.92 -7.65
C SER A 145 -15.71 -9.12 -7.95
N SER A 146 -15.30 -9.94 -8.91
CA SER A 146 -16.02 -11.14 -9.35
C SER A 146 -15.03 -12.28 -9.62
N TYR A 147 -15.56 -13.51 -9.69
CA TYR A 147 -14.78 -14.71 -9.96
C TYR A 147 -15.40 -15.50 -11.09
N ASP A 148 -14.57 -15.91 -12.03
CA ASP A 148 -14.93 -16.84 -13.12
C ASP A 148 -14.29 -18.21 -12.87
N ALA A 149 -15.12 -19.20 -12.56
CA ALA A 149 -14.67 -20.55 -12.28
C ALA A 149 -14.15 -21.30 -13.54
N ALA A 150 -14.53 -20.87 -14.75
CA ALA A 150 -14.07 -21.50 -15.98
C ALA A 150 -12.59 -21.16 -16.29
N THR A 151 -12.19 -19.95 -15.94
CA THR A 151 -10.81 -19.46 -16.14
C THR A 151 -9.97 -19.48 -14.87
N ASN A 152 -10.59 -19.68 -13.70
CA ASN A 152 -9.99 -19.52 -12.37
C ASN A 152 -9.42 -18.10 -12.14
N LEU A 153 -10.06 -17.08 -12.70
CA LEU A 153 -9.62 -15.70 -12.56
C LEU A 153 -10.60 -14.87 -11.71
N ALA A 154 -10.03 -14.02 -10.87
CA ALA A 154 -10.74 -12.95 -10.19
C ALA A 154 -10.57 -11.65 -10.98
N SER A 155 -11.68 -11.03 -11.36
CA SER A 155 -11.72 -9.70 -11.99
C SER A 155 -11.98 -8.66 -10.91
N ILE A 156 -11.07 -7.67 -10.77
CA ILE A 156 -11.06 -6.73 -9.63
C ILE A 156 -10.87 -5.31 -10.15
N GLY A 157 -11.70 -4.39 -9.68
CA GLY A 157 -11.60 -2.97 -10.02
C GLY A 157 -10.55 -2.21 -9.20
N PRO A 158 -9.89 -1.20 -9.77
CA PRO A 158 -8.84 -0.41 -9.10
C PRO A 158 -9.33 0.45 -7.93
N GLY A 159 -10.62 0.74 -7.85
CA GLY A 159 -11.25 1.51 -6.77
C GLY A 159 -11.69 0.65 -5.58
N ASP A 160 -11.59 -0.68 -5.68
CA ASP A 160 -11.94 -1.62 -4.62
C ASP A 160 -10.89 -1.61 -3.49
N HIS A 161 -11.29 -2.10 -2.31
CA HIS A 161 -10.43 -2.26 -1.14
C HIS A 161 -10.27 -3.73 -0.79
N TRP A 162 -9.14 -4.13 -0.23
CA TRP A 162 -8.84 -5.54 -0.02
C TRP A 162 -9.83 -6.26 0.87
N LYS A 163 -10.43 -5.60 1.90
CA LYS A 163 -11.49 -6.18 2.73
C LYS A 163 -12.70 -6.62 1.90
N ASP A 164 -13.10 -5.79 0.94
CA ASP A 164 -14.29 -6.01 0.10
C ASP A 164 -14.01 -7.08 -0.95
N VAL A 165 -12.81 -7.03 -1.58
CA VAL A 165 -12.33 -8.08 -2.49
C VAL A 165 -12.36 -9.45 -1.82
N TYR A 166 -11.75 -9.57 -0.63
CA TYR A 166 -11.72 -10.86 0.07
C TYR A 166 -13.10 -11.34 0.51
N ALA A 167 -13.96 -10.43 0.99
CA ALA A 167 -15.33 -10.76 1.37
C ALA A 167 -16.17 -11.25 0.15
N ASN A 168 -15.97 -10.64 -1.01
CA ASN A 168 -16.64 -11.03 -2.24
C ASN A 168 -16.15 -12.38 -2.78
N LEU A 169 -14.83 -12.59 -2.82
CA LEU A 169 -14.21 -13.81 -3.34
C LEU A 169 -14.46 -15.02 -2.42
N LEU A 170 -14.54 -14.79 -1.11
CA LEU A 170 -14.84 -15.85 -0.13
C LEU A 170 -16.19 -16.56 -0.42
N LYS A 171 -17.16 -15.88 -1.02
CA LYS A 171 -18.45 -16.46 -1.43
C LYS A 171 -18.30 -17.60 -2.44
N TYR A 172 -17.16 -17.62 -3.15
CA TYR A 172 -16.77 -18.66 -4.12
C TYR A 172 -15.71 -19.61 -3.58
N ASN A 173 -15.37 -19.53 -2.29
CA ASN A 173 -14.27 -20.28 -1.65
C ASN A 173 -12.90 -20.04 -2.30
N VAL A 174 -12.65 -18.83 -2.83
CA VAL A 174 -11.38 -18.42 -3.40
C VAL A 174 -10.88 -17.12 -2.77
N THR A 175 -9.60 -16.87 -2.91
CA THR A 175 -8.91 -15.64 -2.53
C THR A 175 -7.85 -15.30 -3.58
N VAL A 176 -7.14 -14.19 -3.40
CA VAL A 176 -6.04 -13.74 -4.27
C VAL A 176 -4.86 -13.24 -3.43
N THR A 177 -3.70 -13.05 -4.07
CA THR A 177 -2.50 -12.46 -3.44
C THR A 177 -2.66 -10.95 -3.30
N GLY A 178 -3.34 -10.52 -2.26
CA GLY A 178 -3.68 -9.11 -2.03
C GLY A 178 -3.12 -8.55 -0.73
N GLY A 179 -3.55 -7.34 -0.38
CA GLY A 179 -3.07 -6.59 0.78
C GLY A 179 -3.46 -7.20 2.13
N ARG A 180 -2.61 -6.99 3.13
CA ARG A 180 -2.81 -7.47 4.51
C ARG A 180 -3.73 -6.56 5.32
N ASP A 181 -3.75 -5.28 4.99
CA ASP A 181 -4.65 -4.27 5.53
C ASP A 181 -5.86 -4.14 4.62
N GLY A 182 -7.05 -4.36 5.16
CA GLY A 182 -8.30 -4.33 4.40
C GLY A 182 -8.70 -2.95 3.88
N GLY A 183 -8.18 -1.87 4.46
CA GLY A 183 -8.41 -0.48 4.03
C GLY A 183 -7.60 -0.08 2.81
N VAL A 184 -6.53 -0.81 2.47
CA VAL A 184 -5.66 -0.52 1.33
C VAL A 184 -6.40 -0.78 0.01
N GLY A 185 -6.28 0.18 -0.93
CA GLY A 185 -6.86 0.06 -2.27
C GLY A 185 -6.08 -0.86 -3.20
N VAL A 186 -6.79 -1.52 -4.10
CA VAL A 186 -6.24 -2.51 -5.04
C VAL A 186 -5.24 -1.89 -6.02
N GLY A 187 -5.60 -0.76 -6.67
CA GLY A 187 -4.82 -0.22 -7.79
C GLY A 187 -3.39 0.14 -7.41
N GLY A 188 -3.20 0.99 -6.38
CA GLY A 188 -1.87 1.39 -5.93
C GLY A 188 -1.05 0.23 -5.38
N PHE A 189 -1.68 -0.69 -4.65
CA PHE A 189 -1.04 -1.88 -4.09
C PHE A 189 -0.40 -2.74 -5.20
N LEU A 190 -1.17 -3.12 -6.21
CA LEU A 190 -0.71 -4.01 -7.29
C LEU A 190 0.31 -3.33 -8.21
N LEU A 191 0.09 -2.06 -8.56
CA LEU A 191 1.00 -1.33 -9.45
C LEU A 191 2.37 -1.03 -8.82
N GLY A 192 2.47 -1.02 -7.49
CA GLY A 192 3.74 -0.86 -6.78
C GLY A 192 4.38 -2.16 -6.27
N GLY A 193 3.89 -3.32 -6.73
CA GLY A 193 4.37 -4.65 -6.35
C GLY A 193 3.36 -5.41 -5.49
N GLY A 194 3.14 -5.00 -4.26
CA GLY A 194 2.14 -5.59 -3.37
C GLY A 194 2.66 -6.74 -2.50
N ASN A 195 3.20 -6.43 -1.32
CA ASN A 195 3.64 -7.45 -0.35
C ASN A 195 2.44 -8.03 0.42
N SER A 196 2.27 -9.35 0.38
CA SER A 196 1.13 -10.11 0.89
C SER A 196 1.57 -11.17 1.91
N TYR A 197 0.66 -11.75 2.67
CA TYR A 197 0.94 -12.98 3.42
C TYR A 197 1.19 -14.19 2.49
N PHE A 198 0.71 -14.12 1.24
CA PHE A 198 0.90 -15.18 0.24
C PHE A 198 2.17 -15.00 -0.59
N THR A 199 2.99 -13.95 -0.34
CA THR A 199 4.19 -13.65 -1.16
C THR A 199 5.16 -14.83 -1.22
N GLY A 200 5.33 -15.58 -0.13
CA GLY A 200 6.20 -16.77 -0.11
C GLY A 200 5.79 -17.87 -1.10
N ARG A 201 4.52 -17.95 -1.46
CA ARG A 201 4.00 -18.96 -2.42
C ARG A 201 3.76 -18.41 -3.82
N MET A 202 3.35 -17.14 -3.91
CA MET A 202 2.76 -16.57 -5.12
C MET A 202 3.60 -15.45 -5.73
N GLY A 203 4.68 -15.03 -5.07
CA GLY A 203 5.37 -13.79 -5.38
C GLY A 203 4.62 -12.56 -4.83
N PHE A 204 5.01 -11.38 -5.26
CA PHE A 204 4.28 -10.15 -4.94
C PHE A 204 2.88 -10.18 -5.56
N GLY A 205 1.97 -9.34 -5.06
CA GLY A 205 0.60 -9.29 -5.60
C GLY A 205 0.55 -9.07 -7.12
N CYS A 206 1.43 -8.24 -7.65
CA CYS A 206 1.55 -7.99 -9.09
C CYS A 206 1.95 -9.24 -9.90
N ASP A 207 2.67 -10.20 -9.30
CA ASP A 207 3.07 -11.43 -9.96
C ASP A 207 1.87 -12.38 -10.20
N SER A 208 0.81 -12.23 -9.40
CA SER A 208 -0.45 -12.98 -9.57
C SER A 208 -1.43 -12.32 -10.56
N VAL A 209 -1.12 -11.14 -11.09
CA VAL A 209 -1.92 -10.52 -12.15
C VAL A 209 -1.64 -11.19 -13.48
N ILE A 210 -2.70 -11.61 -14.16
CA ILE A 210 -2.67 -12.30 -15.45
C ILE A 210 -2.97 -11.34 -16.60
N ASN A 211 -3.82 -10.35 -16.38
CA ASN A 211 -4.17 -9.32 -17.37
C ASN A 211 -4.52 -7.99 -16.70
N TYR A 212 -4.13 -6.90 -17.35
CA TYR A 212 -4.57 -5.54 -17.05
C TYR A 212 -5.41 -5.02 -18.21
N GLU A 213 -6.56 -4.39 -17.92
CA GLU A 213 -7.23 -3.50 -18.86
C GLU A 213 -6.76 -2.07 -18.56
N VAL A 214 -6.28 -1.36 -19.58
CA VAL A 214 -5.57 -0.09 -19.40
C VAL A 214 -6.08 0.94 -20.38
N VAL A 215 -6.37 2.16 -19.90
CA VAL A 215 -6.58 3.35 -20.72
C VAL A 215 -5.24 4.07 -20.91
N LEU A 216 -4.76 4.17 -22.15
CA LEU A 216 -3.50 4.81 -22.53
C LEU A 216 -3.64 6.33 -22.66
N ALA A 217 -2.52 7.02 -22.86
CA ALA A 217 -2.45 8.47 -22.92
C ALA A 217 -3.31 9.09 -24.05
N ASP A 218 -3.48 8.39 -25.16
CA ASP A 218 -4.31 8.77 -26.31
C ASP A 218 -5.80 8.41 -26.16
N GLY A 219 -6.18 7.83 -25.02
CA GLY A 219 -7.53 7.34 -24.73
C GLY A 219 -7.81 5.93 -25.26
N SER A 220 -6.89 5.27 -25.95
CA SER A 220 -7.09 3.89 -26.39
C SER A 220 -7.17 2.94 -25.20
N ILE A 221 -8.02 1.91 -25.31
CA ILE A 221 -8.23 0.89 -24.28
C ILE A 221 -7.56 -0.40 -24.76
N VAL A 222 -6.60 -0.89 -23.99
CA VAL A 222 -5.84 -2.08 -24.33
C VAL A 222 -5.83 -3.11 -23.19
N ASN A 223 -5.62 -4.38 -23.56
CA ASN A 223 -5.24 -5.40 -22.61
C ASN A 223 -3.72 -5.58 -22.62
N ALA A 224 -3.14 -5.80 -21.44
CA ALA A 224 -1.73 -6.12 -21.26
C ALA A 224 -1.60 -7.42 -20.46
N ASN A 225 -1.02 -8.45 -21.10
CA ASN A 225 -0.80 -9.79 -20.56
C ASN A 225 0.41 -10.45 -21.24
N ASN A 226 0.73 -11.68 -20.90
CA ASN A 226 1.90 -12.39 -21.47
C ASN A 226 1.88 -12.53 -23.00
N SER A 227 0.72 -12.44 -23.65
CA SER A 227 0.55 -12.64 -25.11
C SER A 227 0.27 -11.35 -25.87
N THR A 228 -0.17 -10.30 -25.16
CA THR A 228 -0.61 -9.03 -25.77
C THR A 228 -0.02 -7.89 -24.96
N ASN A 229 0.69 -6.96 -25.62
CA ASN A 229 1.39 -5.85 -24.96
C ASN A 229 2.22 -6.34 -23.75
N SER A 230 3.02 -7.37 -23.98
CA SER A 230 3.75 -8.07 -22.92
C SER A 230 4.83 -7.21 -22.25
N ASP A 231 5.36 -6.22 -22.95
CA ASP A 231 6.24 -5.19 -22.43
C ASP A 231 5.50 -4.26 -21.45
N LEU A 232 4.32 -3.78 -21.81
CA LEU A 232 3.45 -3.00 -20.91
C LEU A 232 3.01 -3.84 -19.69
N PHE A 233 2.69 -5.13 -19.91
CA PHE A 233 2.34 -6.05 -18.85
C PHE A 233 3.44 -6.16 -17.78
N LYS A 234 4.69 -6.37 -18.20
CA LYS A 234 5.83 -6.43 -17.29
C LYS A 234 6.07 -5.07 -16.62
N ALA A 235 5.96 -3.96 -17.35
CA ALA A 235 6.17 -2.61 -16.84
C ALA A 235 5.16 -2.22 -15.75
N LEU A 236 3.90 -2.65 -15.87
CA LEU A 236 2.84 -2.41 -14.87
C LEU A 236 3.07 -3.17 -13.56
N LYS A 237 3.87 -4.23 -13.55
CA LYS A 237 4.24 -4.99 -12.35
C LYS A 237 5.38 -4.31 -11.60
N GLY A 238 5.05 -3.28 -10.83
CA GLY A 238 5.98 -2.49 -10.02
C GLY A 238 6.32 -1.11 -10.57
N GLY A 239 5.98 -0.79 -11.83
CA GLY A 239 6.29 0.50 -12.44
C GLY A 239 5.31 1.62 -12.12
N SER A 240 4.32 1.38 -11.27
CA SER A 240 3.35 2.37 -10.77
C SER A 240 2.51 3.05 -11.87
N SER A 241 2.04 4.27 -11.61
CA SER A 241 1.15 5.05 -12.47
C SER A 241 1.89 5.80 -13.60
N ASN A 242 2.75 5.11 -14.35
CA ASN A 242 3.62 5.73 -15.35
C ASN A 242 3.22 5.45 -16.82
N PHE A 243 2.25 4.55 -17.06
CA PHE A 243 2.00 4.03 -18.40
C PHE A 243 0.55 4.17 -18.87
N GLY A 244 -0.40 4.28 -17.94
CA GLY A 244 -1.83 4.30 -18.22
C GLY A 244 -2.67 4.29 -16.94
N ILE A 245 -4.00 4.39 -17.11
CA ILE A 245 -4.98 4.21 -16.04
C ILE A 245 -5.51 2.79 -16.14
N VAL A 246 -5.18 1.94 -15.16
CA VAL A 246 -5.73 0.58 -15.10
C VAL A 246 -7.18 0.64 -14.62
N THR A 247 -8.08 0.01 -15.38
CA THR A 247 -9.53 -0.06 -15.09
C THR A 247 -9.97 -1.44 -14.64
N ARG A 248 -9.15 -2.48 -14.86
CA ARG A 248 -9.42 -3.84 -14.36
C ARG A 248 -8.13 -4.63 -14.20
N PHE A 249 -8.06 -5.40 -13.12
CA PHE A 249 -7.05 -6.41 -12.86
C PHE A 249 -7.70 -7.78 -12.95
N GLU A 250 -7.13 -8.70 -13.71
CA GLU A 250 -7.48 -10.11 -13.69
C GLU A 250 -6.37 -10.87 -12.97
N MET A 251 -6.70 -11.45 -11.82
CA MET A 251 -5.75 -12.13 -10.95
C MET A 251 -6.04 -13.64 -10.88
N GLU A 252 -4.97 -14.44 -10.82
CA GLU A 252 -5.10 -15.85 -10.50
C GLU A 252 -5.72 -16.03 -9.12
N ALA A 253 -6.82 -16.78 -9.06
CA ALA A 253 -7.47 -17.12 -7.80
C ALA A 253 -6.85 -18.39 -7.19
N ILE A 254 -6.73 -18.40 -5.88
CA ILE A 254 -6.28 -19.54 -5.08
C ILE A 254 -7.37 -19.97 -4.10
N PRO A 255 -7.42 -21.25 -3.65
CA PRO A 255 -8.42 -21.69 -2.69
C PRO A 255 -8.37 -20.86 -1.39
N ALA A 256 -9.52 -20.37 -0.94
CA ALA A 256 -9.65 -19.69 0.35
C ALA A 256 -9.64 -20.74 1.47
N LYS A 257 -8.50 -20.87 2.13
CA LYS A 257 -8.35 -21.65 3.36
C LYS A 257 -8.36 -20.73 4.55
N ASP A 258 -8.87 -21.19 5.68
CA ASP A 258 -8.66 -20.49 6.93
C ASP A 258 -7.18 -20.47 7.26
N LEU A 259 -6.66 -19.27 7.50
CA LEU A 259 -5.30 -19.05 7.95
C LEU A 259 -5.19 -19.46 9.41
N TYR A 260 -4.03 -20.00 9.83
CA TYR A 260 -3.69 -20.10 11.24
C TYR A 260 -2.83 -18.91 11.61
N THR A 261 -3.39 -17.96 12.36
CA THR A 261 -2.79 -16.64 12.57
C THR A 261 -2.99 -16.11 13.97
N GLY A 262 -2.08 -15.26 14.42
CA GLY A 262 -2.17 -14.57 15.70
C GLY A 262 -0.99 -13.65 15.95
N ILE A 263 -1.09 -12.90 17.06
CA ILE A 263 -0.08 -11.96 17.50
C ILE A 263 0.65 -12.53 18.74
N HIS A 264 1.97 -12.37 18.74
CA HIS A 264 2.82 -12.60 19.89
C HIS A 264 3.32 -11.25 20.39
N LEU A 265 2.74 -10.76 21.48
CA LEU A 265 3.06 -9.46 22.05
C LEU A 265 4.12 -9.62 23.15
N MET A 266 5.19 -8.85 23.07
CA MET A 266 6.36 -8.98 23.91
C MET A 266 6.81 -7.62 24.46
N SER A 267 7.51 -7.65 25.62
CA SER A 267 8.26 -6.50 26.12
C SER A 267 9.48 -6.23 25.22
N LYS A 268 9.88 -4.96 25.13
CA LYS A 268 11.13 -4.52 24.50
C LYS A 268 12.37 -5.24 25.07
N ASP A 269 12.35 -5.67 26.31
CA ASP A 269 13.45 -6.41 26.95
C ASP A 269 13.84 -7.68 26.20
N ASN A 270 12.93 -8.21 25.38
CA ASN A 270 13.17 -9.37 24.54
C ASN A 270 13.78 -9.04 23.17
N SER A 271 14.21 -7.79 22.92
CA SER A 271 14.68 -7.35 21.59
C SER A 271 15.78 -8.24 21.00
N ASP A 272 16.77 -8.67 21.78
CA ASP A 272 17.83 -9.58 21.29
C ASP A 272 17.26 -10.91 20.79
N ALA A 273 16.36 -11.52 21.55
CA ALA A 273 15.73 -12.79 21.16
C ALA A 273 14.81 -12.59 19.93
N VAL A 274 14.16 -11.44 19.80
CA VAL A 274 13.34 -11.11 18.63
C VAL A 274 14.22 -10.91 17.39
N VAL A 275 15.34 -10.21 17.51
CA VAL A 275 16.32 -10.07 16.41
C VAL A 275 16.82 -11.44 15.93
N ASP A 276 17.18 -12.33 16.85
CA ASP A 276 17.59 -13.68 16.51
C ASP A 276 16.47 -14.49 15.83
N ALA A 277 15.20 -14.25 16.24
CA ALA A 277 14.05 -14.89 15.62
C ALA A 277 13.76 -14.35 14.22
N ILE A 278 13.95 -13.03 13.97
CA ILE A 278 13.83 -12.43 12.64
C ILE A 278 14.86 -13.03 11.68
N VAL A 279 16.14 -13.08 12.11
CA VAL A 279 17.23 -13.65 11.31
C VAL A 279 16.96 -15.13 10.97
N ASP A 280 16.57 -15.91 11.96
CA ASP A 280 16.24 -17.33 11.78
C ASP A 280 15.07 -17.53 10.82
N PHE A 281 13.98 -16.81 11.02
CA PHE A 281 12.79 -16.93 10.18
C PHE A 281 13.09 -16.57 8.72
N THR A 282 13.81 -15.48 8.50
CA THR A 282 14.17 -15.02 7.14
C THR A 282 15.05 -16.05 6.41
N ASN A 283 15.87 -16.82 7.14
CA ASN A 283 16.76 -17.83 6.56
C ASN A 283 16.10 -19.22 6.37
N LYS A 284 14.83 -19.41 6.76
CA LYS A 284 14.17 -20.74 6.62
C LYS A 284 13.95 -21.19 5.18
N GLY A 285 13.89 -20.26 4.23
CA GLY A 285 13.78 -20.55 2.81
C GLY A 285 12.40 -21.06 2.38
N GLU A 286 12.34 -21.54 1.13
CA GLU A 286 11.11 -21.90 0.40
C GLU A 286 10.29 -23.03 1.06
N THR A 287 10.90 -23.89 1.87
CA THR A 287 10.20 -24.94 2.62
C THR A 287 9.13 -24.39 3.57
N PHE A 288 9.26 -23.13 3.97
CA PHE A 288 8.31 -22.41 4.82
C PHE A 288 7.52 -21.32 4.06
N ALA A 289 7.34 -21.49 2.75
CA ALA A 289 6.64 -20.54 1.89
C ALA A 289 5.18 -20.26 2.32
N ASP A 290 4.57 -21.17 3.08
CA ASP A 290 3.24 -21.00 3.66
C ASP A 290 3.23 -20.16 4.95
N ASP A 291 4.39 -19.92 5.56
CA ASP A 291 4.52 -19.13 6.77
C ASP A 291 4.93 -17.70 6.43
N ALA A 292 4.24 -16.73 7.01
CA ALA A 292 4.58 -15.33 6.96
C ALA A 292 4.70 -14.75 8.37
N ALA A 293 5.70 -13.90 8.59
CA ALA A 293 5.88 -13.18 9.84
C ALA A 293 6.12 -11.69 9.57
N VAL A 294 5.59 -10.84 10.44
CA VAL A 294 5.83 -9.41 10.46
C VAL A 294 6.13 -9.01 11.90
N PHE A 295 7.25 -8.33 12.11
CA PHE A 295 7.67 -7.88 13.42
C PHE A 295 7.54 -6.37 13.52
N VAL A 296 6.87 -5.89 14.56
CA VAL A 296 6.55 -4.47 14.74
C VAL A 296 7.02 -4.03 16.12
N TYR A 297 7.91 -3.06 16.17
CA TYR A 297 8.23 -2.30 17.37
C TYR A 297 7.35 -1.07 17.38
N THR A 298 6.56 -0.87 18.41
CA THR A 298 5.56 0.21 18.49
C THR A 298 5.66 0.99 19.79
N HIS A 299 5.60 2.32 19.69
CA HIS A 299 5.28 3.21 20.80
C HIS A 299 3.86 3.70 20.63
N ASN A 300 3.03 3.44 21.64
CA ASN A 300 1.65 3.90 21.69
C ASN A 300 1.24 4.01 23.18
N THR A 301 1.05 5.21 23.68
CA THR A 301 0.74 5.47 25.10
C THR A 301 -0.57 4.82 25.56
N ALA A 302 -1.51 4.54 24.64
CA ALA A 302 -2.71 3.76 24.96
C ALA A 302 -2.40 2.30 25.36
N MET A 303 -1.20 1.78 25.02
CA MET A 303 -0.72 0.45 25.38
C MET A 303 0.32 0.47 26.52
N GLY A 304 0.78 1.65 26.92
CA GLY A 304 1.82 1.89 27.91
C GLY A 304 2.91 2.84 27.40
N ASP A 305 3.79 3.27 28.31
CA ASP A 305 4.82 4.26 28.00
C ASP A 305 6.03 3.68 27.25
N ASP A 306 6.20 2.37 27.33
CA ASP A 306 7.34 1.65 26.74
C ASP A 306 7.04 1.20 25.32
N ILE A 307 8.11 0.97 24.55
CA ILE A 307 8.01 0.29 23.25
C ILE A 307 7.63 -1.18 23.50
N LEU A 308 6.60 -1.63 22.80
CA LEU A 308 6.21 -3.04 22.73
C LEU A 308 6.62 -3.65 21.40
N ILE A 309 6.79 -4.98 21.40
CA ILE A 309 7.10 -5.74 20.19
C ILE A 309 5.95 -6.69 19.91
N ALA A 310 5.45 -6.65 18.68
CA ALA A 310 4.45 -7.60 18.20
C ALA A 310 4.99 -8.39 17.01
N ALA A 311 4.89 -9.71 17.10
CA ALA A 311 5.12 -10.60 15.98
C ALA A 311 3.79 -11.16 15.47
N SER A 312 3.37 -10.69 14.29
CA SER A 312 2.27 -11.31 13.55
C SER A 312 2.78 -12.59 12.90
N ARG A 313 2.09 -13.71 13.14
CA ARG A 313 2.42 -15.04 12.60
C ARG A 313 1.24 -15.52 11.78
N VAL A 314 1.47 -15.92 10.54
CA VAL A 314 0.43 -16.38 9.63
C VAL A 314 0.90 -17.61 8.87
N ASN A 315 0.20 -18.73 9.03
CA ASN A 315 0.33 -19.86 8.12
C ASN A 315 -0.85 -19.85 7.14
N THR A 316 -0.56 -19.70 5.87
CA THR A 316 -1.56 -19.50 4.81
C THR A 316 -2.31 -20.76 4.40
N GLN A 317 -1.90 -21.93 4.88
CA GLN A 317 -2.60 -23.20 4.69
C GLN A 317 -3.38 -23.64 5.95
N GLY A 318 -3.35 -22.82 7.02
CA GLY A 318 -4.01 -23.15 8.28
C GLY A 318 -3.31 -24.27 9.06
N ASN A 319 -2.03 -24.52 8.81
CA ASN A 319 -1.28 -25.55 9.53
C ASN A 319 -0.91 -25.05 10.94
N SER A 320 -1.57 -25.60 11.95
CA SER A 320 -1.28 -25.31 13.36
C SER A 320 0.00 -25.96 13.89
N ASN A 321 0.57 -26.90 13.13
CA ASN A 321 1.77 -27.65 13.54
C ASN A 321 3.03 -27.17 12.81
N THR A 322 2.97 -26.00 12.13
CA THR A 322 4.16 -25.45 11.49
C THR A 322 5.28 -25.21 12.52
N THR A 323 6.52 -25.54 12.12
CA THR A 323 7.71 -25.24 12.91
C THR A 323 8.36 -23.91 12.54
N GLY A 324 7.77 -23.16 11.60
CA GLY A 324 8.28 -21.88 11.16
C GLY A 324 8.38 -20.85 12.29
N PHE A 325 7.49 -20.90 13.26
CA PHE A 325 7.39 -19.93 14.35
C PHE A 325 8.03 -20.40 15.67
N VAL A 326 8.77 -21.49 15.69
CA VAL A 326 9.29 -22.11 16.94
C VAL A 326 10.12 -21.10 17.75
N LYS A 327 11.06 -20.38 17.14
CA LYS A 327 11.87 -19.39 17.86
C LYS A 327 11.02 -18.22 18.40
N ILE A 328 10.07 -17.73 17.62
CA ILE A 328 9.15 -16.67 18.05
C ILE A 328 8.35 -17.12 19.26
N ASN A 329 7.80 -18.34 19.20
CA ASN A 329 6.94 -18.89 20.25
C ASN A 329 7.68 -19.17 21.58
N GLN A 330 9.01 -19.29 21.56
CA GLN A 330 9.84 -19.49 22.75
C GLN A 330 10.15 -18.19 23.51
N ILE A 331 9.95 -17.02 22.89
CA ILE A 331 10.19 -15.73 23.52
C ILE A 331 9.09 -15.47 24.56
N PRO A 332 9.42 -15.00 25.79
CA PRO A 332 8.41 -14.65 26.79
C PRO A 332 7.44 -13.60 26.26
N ALA A 333 6.14 -13.85 26.36
CA ALA A 333 5.10 -12.98 25.83
C ALA A 333 4.22 -12.37 26.94
N ILE A 334 3.79 -11.13 26.74
CA ILE A 334 2.72 -10.48 27.50
C ILE A 334 1.39 -11.16 27.14
N SER A 335 1.19 -11.42 25.86
CA SER A 335 0.07 -12.21 25.33
C SER A 335 0.47 -12.92 24.05
N SER A 336 -0.14 -14.08 23.81
CA SER A 336 0.11 -14.86 22.59
C SER A 336 -1.16 -15.61 22.24
N ASP A 337 -1.69 -15.31 21.07
CA ASP A 337 -2.85 -16.01 20.54
C ASP A 337 -2.55 -16.57 19.15
N MET A 338 -3.20 -17.67 18.83
CA MET A 338 -3.24 -18.23 17.48
C MET A 338 -4.62 -18.82 17.26
N THR A 339 -5.27 -18.44 16.18
CA THR A 339 -6.62 -18.88 15.86
C THR A 339 -6.77 -19.10 14.37
N ARG A 340 -7.83 -19.81 13.97
CA ARG A 340 -8.22 -19.95 12.58
C ARG A 340 -9.17 -18.82 12.19
N ARG A 341 -8.88 -18.16 11.08
CA ARG A 341 -9.78 -17.15 10.48
C ARG A 341 -9.55 -17.03 8.99
N SER A 342 -10.57 -16.60 8.26
CA SER A 342 -10.45 -16.31 6.84
C SER A 342 -9.55 -15.11 6.58
N MET A 343 -9.01 -14.99 5.36
CA MET A 343 -8.27 -13.78 4.95
C MET A 343 -9.18 -12.54 4.98
N ALA A 344 -10.47 -12.69 4.68
CA ALA A 344 -11.45 -11.59 4.76
C ALA A 344 -11.58 -11.06 6.19
N ASP A 345 -11.72 -11.95 7.18
CA ASP A 345 -11.80 -11.55 8.60
C ASP A 345 -10.48 -10.92 9.07
N LEU A 346 -9.33 -11.52 8.70
CA LEU A 346 -8.03 -10.99 9.08
C LEU A 346 -7.81 -9.58 8.51
N ALA A 347 -8.06 -9.36 7.22
CA ALA A 347 -7.88 -8.07 6.57
C ALA A 347 -8.84 -6.99 7.13
N LEU A 348 -10.11 -7.36 7.37
CA LEU A 348 -11.09 -6.47 7.97
C LEU A 348 -10.64 -5.95 9.34
N ASN A 349 -10.02 -6.82 10.16
CA ASN A 349 -9.60 -6.50 11.52
C ASN A 349 -8.15 -5.98 11.61
N SER A 350 -7.43 -5.87 10.49
CA SER A 350 -6.04 -5.40 10.44
C SER A 350 -5.88 -4.02 9.80
N GLN A 351 -6.96 -3.22 9.74
CA GLN A 351 -6.91 -1.90 9.10
C GLN A 351 -6.18 -0.88 9.99
N ILE A 352 -5.24 -0.14 9.39
CA ILE A 352 -4.66 1.05 9.99
C ILE A 352 -5.71 2.17 9.93
N PRO A 353 -6.08 2.78 11.07
CA PRO A 353 -7.12 3.82 11.10
C PRO A 353 -6.81 4.99 10.17
N ALA A 354 -7.83 5.46 9.44
CA ALA A 354 -7.77 6.65 8.62
C ALA A 354 -7.99 7.93 9.46
N GLY A 355 -7.66 9.09 8.90
CA GLY A 355 -8.00 10.38 9.48
C GLY A 355 -6.90 11.04 10.29
N SER A 356 -5.69 10.50 10.24
CA SER A 356 -4.48 11.12 10.78
C SER A 356 -3.51 11.50 9.66
N ARG A 357 -2.46 12.23 9.99
CA ARG A 357 -1.28 12.43 9.15
C ARG A 357 -0.28 11.33 9.42
N SER A 358 0.54 10.98 8.44
CA SER A 358 1.49 9.89 8.58
C SER A 358 2.75 10.15 7.77
N VAL A 359 3.90 9.79 8.33
CA VAL A 359 5.19 9.83 7.65
C VAL A 359 5.75 8.42 7.60
N TRP A 360 6.15 7.99 6.41
CA TRP A 360 6.68 6.65 6.14
C TRP A 360 8.03 6.77 5.46
N PHE A 361 8.99 5.95 5.88
CA PHE A 361 10.27 5.75 5.21
C PHE A 361 10.56 4.26 5.09
N THR A 362 11.22 3.86 4.00
CA THR A 362 11.56 2.46 3.78
C THR A 362 13.03 2.28 3.46
N LEU A 363 13.59 1.18 3.95
CA LEU A 363 14.93 0.71 3.65
C LEU A 363 14.89 -0.79 3.36
N THR A 364 15.94 -1.28 2.73
CA THR A 364 16.20 -2.70 2.65
C THR A 364 17.67 -2.94 3.02
N PHE A 365 17.93 -3.97 3.80
CA PHE A 365 19.27 -4.35 4.21
C PHE A 365 19.37 -5.88 4.34
N LYS A 366 20.59 -6.42 4.26
CA LYS A 366 20.83 -7.85 4.43
C LYS A 366 20.28 -8.35 5.75
N ASN A 367 19.88 -9.60 5.80
CA ASN A 367 19.39 -10.26 7.02
C ASN A 367 20.52 -10.43 8.05
N ASP A 368 20.90 -9.33 8.68
CA ASP A 368 22.02 -9.22 9.62
C ASP A 368 21.55 -8.72 10.99
N ALA A 369 21.93 -9.44 12.05
CA ALA A 369 21.52 -9.13 13.42
C ALA A 369 22.05 -7.76 13.89
N SER A 370 23.23 -7.32 13.46
CA SER A 370 23.82 -6.06 13.88
C SER A 370 23.05 -4.87 13.31
N ILE A 371 22.59 -4.97 12.04
CA ILE A 371 21.77 -3.94 11.40
C ILE A 371 20.39 -3.88 12.02
N LEU A 372 19.79 -5.03 12.34
CA LEU A 372 18.50 -5.09 13.05
C LEU A 372 18.61 -4.41 14.43
N LYS A 373 19.68 -4.64 15.19
CA LYS A 373 19.91 -4.00 16.50
C LYS A 373 20.07 -2.49 16.34
N GLU A 374 20.86 -2.04 15.36
CA GLU A 374 21.02 -0.61 15.07
C GLU A 374 19.67 0.04 14.72
N ALA A 375 18.81 -0.64 13.95
CA ALA A 375 17.47 -0.14 13.63
C ALA A 375 16.58 -0.05 14.89
N VAL A 376 16.65 -1.03 15.80
CA VAL A 376 15.93 -0.99 17.09
C VAL A 376 16.40 0.18 17.95
N ASP A 377 17.72 0.43 18.01
CA ASP A 377 18.28 1.57 18.75
C ASP A 377 17.91 2.91 18.10
N ALA A 378 17.92 2.99 16.77
CA ALA A 378 17.44 4.17 16.03
C ALA A 378 15.98 4.47 16.34
N HIS A 379 15.12 3.45 16.48
CA HIS A 379 13.73 3.63 16.87
C HIS A 379 13.60 4.20 18.30
N GLN A 380 14.38 3.71 19.26
CA GLN A 380 14.36 4.28 20.61
C GLN A 380 14.72 5.77 20.59
N VAL A 381 15.81 6.13 19.90
CA VAL A 381 16.24 7.53 19.75
C VAL A 381 15.16 8.37 19.07
N PHE A 382 14.49 7.83 18.04
CA PHE A 382 13.38 8.50 17.37
C PHE A 382 12.22 8.76 18.35
N VAL A 383 11.79 7.74 19.12
CA VAL A 383 10.70 7.86 20.10
C VAL A 383 11.04 8.90 21.16
N ASP A 384 12.26 8.88 21.72
CA ASP A 384 12.68 9.84 22.75
C ASP A 384 12.72 11.28 22.22
N THR A 385 13.18 11.45 20.98
CA THR A 385 13.22 12.73 20.30
C THR A 385 11.82 13.28 20.04
N MET A 386 10.90 12.43 19.57
CA MET A 386 9.52 12.80 19.34
C MET A 386 8.80 13.15 20.65
N LYS A 387 9.01 12.37 21.73
CA LYS A 387 8.47 12.70 23.08
C LYS A 387 8.91 14.10 23.53
N ALA A 388 10.17 14.46 23.30
CA ALA A 388 10.71 15.78 23.66
C ALA A 388 10.17 16.90 22.75
N ALA A 389 9.92 16.63 21.48
CA ALA A 389 9.53 17.63 20.50
C ALA A 389 8.03 17.93 20.48
N VAL A 390 7.18 16.91 20.63
CA VAL A 390 5.72 17.05 20.45
C VAL A 390 4.91 16.54 21.65
N GLY A 391 5.48 15.76 22.56
CA GLY A 391 4.79 15.12 23.69
C GLY A 391 4.47 13.65 23.40
N ALA A 392 4.44 12.83 24.46
CA ALA A 392 4.32 11.38 24.36
C ALA A 392 2.99 10.91 23.73
N ASP A 393 1.88 11.61 24.04
CA ASP A 393 0.52 11.24 23.60
C ASP A 393 0.16 11.76 22.20
N GLU A 394 1.06 12.55 21.58
CA GLU A 394 0.78 13.24 20.32
C GLU A 394 1.14 12.40 19.08
N PHE A 395 1.75 11.24 19.27
CA PHE A 395 2.17 10.38 18.15
C PHE A 395 2.13 8.91 18.53
N THR A 396 2.06 8.08 17.49
CA THR A 396 2.34 6.64 17.59
C THR A 396 3.38 6.24 16.56
N THR A 397 4.17 5.22 16.85
CA THR A 397 5.16 4.71 15.90
C THR A 397 4.96 3.25 15.60
N GLN A 398 5.40 2.85 14.41
CA GLN A 398 5.62 1.46 14.06
C GLN A 398 6.95 1.36 13.30
N MET A 399 7.88 0.59 13.84
CA MET A 399 9.05 0.16 13.11
C MET A 399 8.86 -1.31 12.74
N VAL A 400 8.75 -1.57 11.46
CA VAL A 400 8.31 -2.86 10.93
C VAL A 400 9.46 -3.55 10.23
N PHE A 401 9.75 -4.79 10.63
CA PHE A 401 10.70 -5.67 9.97
C PHE A 401 9.94 -6.80 9.26
N GLN A 402 10.18 -6.93 7.96
CA GLN A 402 9.52 -7.93 7.14
C GLN A 402 10.58 -8.78 6.43
N PRO A 403 10.58 -10.10 6.64
CA PRO A 403 11.44 -11.01 5.90
C PRO A 403 11.30 -10.85 4.39
N LEU A 404 12.42 -10.74 3.70
CA LEU A 404 12.51 -10.63 2.25
C LEU A 404 13.54 -11.63 1.71
N PRO A 405 13.24 -12.94 1.77
CA PRO A 405 14.13 -13.96 1.26
C PRO A 405 14.20 -13.94 -0.28
N THR A 406 15.34 -14.29 -0.83
CA THR A 406 15.65 -14.20 -2.28
C THR A 406 14.69 -15.01 -3.16
N TYR A 407 14.10 -16.10 -2.65
CA TYR A 407 13.19 -16.91 -3.45
C TYR A 407 11.87 -16.18 -3.82
N PHE A 408 11.51 -15.07 -3.14
CA PHE A 408 10.36 -14.24 -3.53
C PHE A 408 10.52 -13.68 -4.95
N ALA A 409 11.72 -13.20 -5.28
CA ALA A 409 12.02 -12.67 -6.61
C ALA A 409 12.02 -13.76 -7.70
N LYS A 410 12.48 -14.97 -7.36
CA LYS A 410 12.44 -16.12 -8.27
C LYS A 410 11.02 -16.45 -8.71
N ILE A 411 10.05 -16.44 -7.78
CA ILE A 411 8.64 -16.68 -8.10
C ILE A 411 8.15 -15.64 -9.12
N GLY A 412 8.46 -14.35 -8.91
CA GLY A 412 8.10 -13.28 -9.85
C GLY A 412 8.67 -13.50 -11.24
N SER A 413 9.94 -13.92 -11.35
CA SER A 413 10.59 -14.22 -12.63
C SER A 413 9.89 -15.36 -13.38
N GLU A 414 9.47 -16.41 -12.69
CA GLU A 414 8.74 -17.55 -13.26
C GLU A 414 7.32 -17.19 -13.74
N ARG A 415 6.76 -16.07 -13.25
CA ARG A 415 5.41 -15.57 -13.54
C ARG A 415 5.38 -14.41 -14.55
N GLY A 416 6.35 -14.36 -15.45
CA GLY A 416 6.45 -13.37 -16.52
C GLY A 416 7.29 -12.14 -16.16
N GLY A 417 7.89 -12.13 -14.98
CA GLY A 417 8.76 -11.06 -14.50
C GLY A 417 8.02 -9.81 -14.05
N ASN A 418 8.73 -8.98 -13.32
CA ASN A 418 8.32 -7.65 -12.90
C ASN A 418 9.49 -6.67 -13.04
N VAL A 419 9.32 -5.42 -12.66
CA VAL A 419 10.36 -4.40 -12.77
C VAL A 419 10.96 -3.99 -11.42
N LEU A 420 10.65 -4.73 -10.36
CA LEU A 420 11.10 -4.39 -9.00
C LEU A 420 12.61 -4.51 -8.81
N GLY A 421 13.31 -5.34 -9.62
CA GLY A 421 14.78 -5.46 -9.59
C GLY A 421 15.32 -6.34 -8.46
N LEU A 422 14.45 -7.05 -7.72
CA LEU A 422 14.85 -7.96 -6.64
C LEU A 422 15.49 -9.26 -7.12
N ASP A 423 15.38 -9.59 -8.40
CA ASP A 423 15.98 -10.77 -9.04
C ASP A 423 17.51 -10.69 -9.15
N SER A 424 18.08 -9.51 -8.94
CA SER A 424 19.53 -9.30 -8.85
C SER A 424 20.09 -9.54 -7.45
N GLU A 425 19.26 -9.61 -6.42
CA GLU A 425 19.68 -9.79 -5.05
C GLU A 425 20.02 -11.25 -4.75
N VAL A 426 21.16 -11.46 -4.13
CA VAL A 426 21.71 -12.80 -3.85
C VAL A 426 21.64 -13.18 -2.37
N ASP A 427 21.44 -12.22 -1.50
CA ASP A 427 21.34 -12.40 -0.05
C ASP A 427 19.90 -12.23 0.43
N ASN A 428 19.49 -13.02 1.43
CA ASN A 428 18.24 -12.76 2.14
C ASN A 428 18.30 -11.39 2.81
N ALA A 429 17.21 -10.65 2.72
CA ALA A 429 17.13 -9.28 3.20
C ALA A 429 15.95 -9.06 4.16
N ILE A 430 15.93 -7.89 4.75
CA ILE A 430 14.83 -7.37 5.56
C ILE A 430 14.30 -6.12 4.87
N LEU A 431 13.00 -6.10 4.60
CA LEU A 431 12.29 -4.90 4.25
C LEU A 431 11.88 -4.17 5.53
N TRP A 432 12.47 -3.01 5.75
CA TRP A 432 12.19 -2.13 6.88
C TRP A 432 11.19 -1.03 6.50
N LEU A 433 10.27 -0.74 7.42
CA LEU A 433 9.37 0.41 7.35
C LEU A 433 9.41 1.15 8.68
N GLY A 434 9.80 2.42 8.66
CA GLY A 434 9.56 3.37 9.75
C GLY A 434 8.29 4.16 9.47
N LEU A 435 7.33 4.07 10.40
CA LEU A 435 6.04 4.74 10.31
C LEU A 435 5.78 5.52 11.59
N VAL A 436 5.34 6.77 11.44
CA VAL A 436 4.84 7.59 12.55
C VAL A 436 3.51 8.21 12.15
N THR A 437 2.54 8.13 13.05
CA THR A 437 1.23 8.77 12.94
C THR A 437 1.19 9.98 13.87
N ILE A 438 0.74 11.12 13.33
CA ILE A 438 0.68 12.43 13.99
C ILE A 438 -0.61 13.15 13.61
N ASN A 439 -0.93 14.25 14.32
CA ASN A 439 -2.21 14.94 14.19
C ASN A 439 -2.15 16.23 13.36
N THR A 440 -1.05 17.00 13.43
CA THR A 440 -0.95 18.32 12.81
C THR A 440 0.12 18.39 11.74
N GLU A 441 0.04 19.38 10.86
CA GLU A 441 1.02 19.64 9.82
C GLU A 441 2.41 20.02 10.36
N ALA A 442 2.42 20.77 11.47
CA ALA A 442 3.66 21.11 12.17
C ALA A 442 4.35 19.86 12.72
N GLN A 443 3.57 18.94 13.32
CA GLN A 443 4.08 17.66 13.80
C GLN A 443 4.56 16.77 12.64
N GLU A 444 3.88 16.80 11.47
CA GLU A 444 4.32 16.07 10.28
C GLU A 444 5.70 16.51 9.81
N ALA A 445 5.96 17.84 9.78
CA ALA A 445 7.27 18.36 9.39
C ALA A 445 8.39 17.93 10.36
N ILE A 446 8.12 17.97 11.67
CA ILE A 446 9.04 17.50 12.72
C ILE A 446 9.31 16.00 12.56
N ALA A 447 8.24 15.21 12.49
CA ALA A 447 8.31 13.76 12.37
C ALA A 447 9.08 13.30 11.11
N ARG A 448 8.87 13.99 9.98
CA ARG A 448 9.58 13.72 8.72
C ARG A 448 11.08 13.95 8.84
N ALA A 449 11.50 15.06 9.46
CA ALA A 449 12.92 15.35 9.64
C ALA A 449 13.60 14.30 10.53
N HIS A 450 12.97 13.89 11.64
CA HIS A 450 13.53 12.90 12.54
C HIS A 450 13.49 11.47 11.98
N MET A 451 12.43 11.10 11.24
CA MET A 451 12.36 9.79 10.59
C MET A 451 13.39 9.67 9.46
N ALA A 452 13.61 10.75 8.69
CA ALA A 452 14.68 10.79 7.69
C ALA A 452 16.06 10.59 8.35
N ALA A 453 16.32 11.25 9.47
CA ALA A 453 17.57 11.09 10.21
C ALA A 453 17.75 9.65 10.75
N ALA A 454 16.66 9.02 11.24
CA ALA A 454 16.70 7.63 11.67
C ALA A 454 16.97 6.67 10.49
N ALA A 455 16.34 6.92 9.34
CA ALA A 455 16.58 6.12 8.14
C ALA A 455 18.04 6.25 7.65
N VAL A 456 18.59 7.47 7.61
CA VAL A 456 20.00 7.70 7.25
C VAL A 456 20.93 6.98 8.22
N ARG A 457 20.69 7.06 9.52
CA ARG A 457 21.50 6.38 10.53
C ARG A 457 21.57 4.86 10.31
N ILE A 458 20.40 4.24 10.04
CA ILE A 458 20.30 2.80 9.77
C ILE A 458 21.05 2.45 8.47
N GLU A 459 20.86 3.24 7.42
CA GLU A 459 21.49 3.03 6.11
C GLU A 459 23.01 3.18 6.19
N ASP A 460 23.52 4.22 6.83
CA ASP A 460 24.97 4.45 7.03
C ASP A 460 25.61 3.29 7.79
N PHE A 461 24.94 2.77 8.83
CA PHE A 461 25.40 1.61 9.54
C PHE A 461 25.43 0.37 8.63
N ALA A 462 24.35 0.12 7.90
CA ALA A 462 24.25 -1.01 6.97
C ALA A 462 25.37 -0.95 5.90
N VAL A 463 25.67 0.25 5.37
CA VAL A 463 26.77 0.47 4.44
C VAL A 463 28.11 0.15 5.12
N SER A 464 28.31 0.57 6.36
CA SER A 464 29.58 0.38 7.10
C SER A 464 29.95 -1.07 7.34
N VAL A 465 28.95 -1.97 7.32
CA VAL A 465 29.12 -3.42 7.52
C VAL A 465 28.86 -4.24 6.24
N ASP A 466 28.85 -3.59 5.08
CA ASP A 466 28.54 -4.21 3.76
C ASP A 466 27.17 -4.95 3.73
N GLY A 467 26.21 -4.42 4.46
CA GLY A 467 24.88 -4.99 4.59
C GLY A 467 23.77 -4.16 3.96
N ASN A 468 24.08 -3.05 3.29
CA ASN A 468 23.07 -2.26 2.60
C ASN A 468 22.55 -2.97 1.34
N VAL A 469 21.23 -2.99 1.13
CA VAL A 469 20.57 -3.37 -0.11
C VAL A 469 19.88 -2.13 -0.66
N ASN A 470 20.32 -1.69 -1.84
CA ASN A 470 19.87 -0.41 -2.42
C ASN A 470 18.44 -0.48 -2.97
N TRP A 471 17.58 -1.36 -2.48
CA TRP A 471 16.21 -1.47 -2.90
C TRP A 471 15.26 -0.71 -1.96
N ARG A 472 14.29 0.00 -2.55
CA ARG A 472 13.26 0.72 -1.83
C ARG A 472 11.88 0.24 -2.30
N TYR A 473 11.05 -0.19 -1.36
CA TYR A 473 9.71 -0.65 -1.69
C TYR A 473 8.79 0.55 -1.96
N LEU A 474 8.35 0.69 -3.22
CA LEU A 474 7.60 1.84 -3.71
C LEU A 474 6.36 2.17 -2.85
N ASN A 475 5.62 1.14 -2.41
CA ASN A 475 4.40 1.33 -1.63
C ASN A 475 4.63 1.89 -0.22
N TYR A 476 5.88 1.93 0.26
CA TYR A 476 6.24 2.47 1.58
C TYR A 476 7.11 3.72 1.52
N ALA A 477 7.54 4.11 0.34
CA ALA A 477 8.53 5.16 0.19
C ALA A 477 7.97 6.55 0.53
N ASP A 478 8.76 7.35 1.24
CA ASP A 478 8.53 8.78 1.45
C ASP A 478 8.70 9.53 0.10
N PRO A 479 7.99 10.63 -0.13
CA PRO A 479 8.15 11.43 -1.35
C PRO A 479 9.59 11.95 -1.58
N SER A 480 10.44 11.99 -0.55
CA SER A 480 11.87 12.34 -0.68
C SER A 480 12.76 11.16 -1.11
N GLN A 481 12.26 9.93 -1.08
CA GLN A 481 12.95 8.75 -1.57
C GLN A 481 12.65 8.53 -3.06
N ASP A 482 13.57 7.88 -3.78
CA ASP A 482 13.37 7.51 -5.19
C ASP A 482 13.40 5.99 -5.36
N PRO A 483 12.27 5.30 -5.16
CA PRO A 483 12.22 3.84 -5.25
C PRO A 483 12.50 3.33 -6.66
N ILE A 484 12.07 4.04 -7.72
CA ILE A 484 12.28 3.59 -9.11
C ILE A 484 13.77 3.57 -9.46
N LYS A 485 14.54 4.52 -8.94
CA LYS A 485 16.01 4.56 -9.12
C LYS A 485 16.70 3.28 -8.61
N THR A 486 16.08 2.57 -7.69
CA THR A 486 16.62 1.37 -7.06
C THR A 486 16.31 0.07 -7.79
N TYR A 487 15.59 0.13 -8.91
CA TYR A 487 15.18 -1.07 -9.68
C TYR A 487 16.30 -1.63 -10.58
N GLY A 488 17.45 -0.95 -10.64
CA GLY A 488 18.57 -1.30 -11.50
C GLY A 488 18.43 -0.77 -12.94
N ASP A 489 19.56 -0.46 -13.57
CA ASP A 489 19.63 0.22 -14.87
C ASP A 489 18.84 -0.50 -15.98
N ALA A 490 18.88 -1.83 -16.00
CA ALA A 490 18.16 -2.62 -17.00
C ALA A 490 16.65 -2.39 -16.92
N ASN A 491 16.06 -2.46 -15.71
CA ASN A 491 14.64 -2.21 -15.50
C ASN A 491 14.28 -0.74 -15.72
N ILE A 492 15.13 0.21 -15.29
CA ILE A 492 14.90 1.65 -15.52
C ILE A 492 14.86 1.94 -17.03
N ASN A 493 15.83 1.42 -17.80
CA ASN A 493 15.84 1.61 -19.25
C ASN A 493 14.64 0.93 -19.93
N PHE A 494 14.26 -0.24 -19.46
CA PHE A 494 13.08 -0.95 -19.95
C PHE A 494 11.81 -0.13 -19.73
N ILE A 495 11.52 0.34 -18.51
CA ILE A 495 10.30 1.11 -18.23
C ILE A 495 10.29 2.48 -18.94
N ARG A 496 11.47 3.10 -19.16
CA ARG A 496 11.60 4.31 -19.99
C ARG A 496 11.20 4.04 -21.45
N SER A 497 11.65 2.92 -22.02
CA SER A 497 11.29 2.51 -23.37
C SER A 497 9.78 2.26 -23.50
N VAL A 498 9.20 1.52 -22.53
CA VAL A 498 7.75 1.24 -22.51
C VAL A 498 6.95 2.54 -22.36
N ALA A 499 7.35 3.44 -21.45
CA ALA A 499 6.67 4.71 -21.29
C ALA A 499 6.72 5.54 -22.58
N SER A 500 7.86 5.60 -23.27
CA SER A 500 7.99 6.31 -24.55
C SER A 500 7.12 5.71 -25.67
N GLN A 501 6.90 4.39 -25.65
CA GLN A 501 6.09 3.69 -26.65
C GLN A 501 4.59 3.94 -26.44
N TYR A 502 4.10 3.86 -25.20
CA TYR A 502 2.67 3.94 -24.89
C TYR A 502 2.20 5.34 -24.48
N ASP A 503 3.14 6.25 -24.21
CA ASP A 503 2.89 7.66 -23.86
C ASP A 503 3.98 8.57 -24.47
N PRO A 504 4.06 8.67 -25.82
CA PRO A 504 5.12 9.45 -26.49
C PRO A 504 5.08 10.94 -26.14
N GLU A 505 3.93 11.50 -25.80
CA GLU A 505 3.78 12.89 -25.39
C GLU A 505 4.11 13.12 -23.90
N GLY A 506 4.25 12.07 -23.12
CA GLY A 506 4.57 12.09 -21.70
C GLY A 506 3.43 12.63 -20.83
N VAL A 507 2.19 12.30 -21.16
CA VAL A 507 0.99 12.69 -20.40
C VAL A 507 1.09 12.24 -18.96
N PHE A 508 1.44 10.96 -18.73
CA PHE A 508 1.59 10.39 -17.38
C PHE A 508 2.82 10.92 -16.63
N GLN A 509 3.73 11.59 -17.30
CA GLN A 509 4.90 12.23 -16.70
C GLN A 509 4.65 13.71 -16.38
N LYS A 510 3.95 14.42 -17.27
CA LYS A 510 3.79 15.89 -17.23
C LYS A 510 2.44 16.32 -16.68
N ARG A 511 1.34 15.66 -17.13
CA ARG A 511 -0.03 16.05 -16.79
C ARG A 511 -0.58 15.33 -15.56
N ILE A 512 -0.03 14.15 -15.24
CA ILE A 512 -0.36 13.34 -14.05
C ILE A 512 0.91 13.23 -13.18
N PRO A 513 1.31 14.30 -12.48
CA PRO A 513 2.61 14.34 -11.80
C PRO A 513 2.67 13.56 -10.50
N GLY A 514 1.55 13.03 -10.02
CA GLY A 514 1.45 12.33 -8.74
C GLY A 514 2.21 11.01 -8.70
N GLY A 515 2.72 10.66 -7.53
CA GLY A 515 3.51 9.45 -7.32
C GLY A 515 4.96 9.55 -7.80
N PHE A 516 5.64 8.41 -7.86
CA PHE A 516 7.02 8.32 -8.34
C PHE A 516 7.03 8.24 -9.87
N LYS A 517 7.81 9.11 -10.50
CA LYS A 517 7.82 9.28 -11.97
C LYS A 517 9.15 8.88 -12.58
N ILE A 518 9.08 8.10 -13.66
CA ILE A 518 10.24 7.65 -14.44
C ILE A 518 11.06 8.84 -14.96
N SER A 519 10.40 9.96 -15.32
CA SER A 519 11.06 11.18 -15.78
C SER A 519 11.88 11.90 -14.73
N ARG A 520 11.71 11.57 -13.45
CA ARG A 520 12.47 12.17 -12.33
C ARG A 520 13.66 11.31 -11.87
N VAL A 521 13.78 10.09 -12.38
CA VAL A 521 14.91 9.21 -12.09
C VAL A 521 16.15 9.70 -12.83
N ASN A 522 17.18 10.11 -12.09
CA ASN A 522 18.45 10.61 -12.60
C ASN A 522 19.52 9.53 -12.62
#